data_da1c34f24c992793846830ebbee400f9
#
_entry.id   da1c34f24c992793846830ebbee400f9
#
_cell.length_a   1.000
_cell.length_b   1.000
_cell.length_c   1.000
_cell.angle_alpha   90.00
_cell.angle_beta   90.00
_cell.angle_gamma   90.00
#
_symmetry.space_group_name_H-M   'P 1'
#
loop_
_entity.id
_entity.type
_entity.pdbx_description
1 polymer ?
#
loop_
_entity_poly.entity_id
_entity_poly.type
_entity_poly.pdbx_seq_one_letter_code
_entity_poly.pdbx_strand_id
1 'polypeptide(L)'
;MSKTTTDMRLVSLDKLVPYVNNARTHSAEQINKLRSSLREFGFINPVIIDRDFGIIAGHGRVLAAREEGITDVPCVFVDHLTEAQKKAYIIADNRMALDAGWDEELLRVEIESLQAEAFDISLTGFGDDEIADLFGKDAGDAKDDDYDLTAALEKAAFVEKGDVWVVGRHRLVCGDATNPDDVEKLMDGKKANLIVTDPPYGVSFKSASGLTIQNDSMKDEEFYNFLYKSFANMVAHMESGGSAYVFHADTEGLTFRKAFIDAGFHLAGVCIWSKNSLVLGRSDYHWQHEPVLYGFLKNGKHRWYSDRKQTTIWNFNKPKRNENHPTSKPLDLLAYPIRNSSQENAIVIDTFGGSGSTLMACEQTNRICYTMELDEKYASVILRRYVEDVGNADNVYVIRGDVRIPYTELVKEVEGRNEKS
;
A
#
# COMPACT_ATOMS: atom_id res chain seq x y z
N MET A 1 -10.49 -29.03 44.97
CA MET A 1 -11.70 -29.25 44.16
C MET A 1 -11.66 -28.25 42.98
N SER A 2 -11.86 -28.75 41.78
CA SER A 2 -11.94 -27.89 40.60
C SER A 2 -13.10 -26.91 40.72
N LYS A 3 -12.85 -25.61 40.64
CA LYS A 3 -13.90 -24.58 40.68
C LYS A 3 -14.49 -24.32 39.27
N THR A 4 -14.65 -25.39 38.49
CA THR A 4 -15.12 -25.28 37.11
C THR A 4 -16.65 -25.20 37.12
N THR A 5 -17.20 -24.13 36.58
CA THR A 5 -18.64 -23.94 36.37
C THR A 5 -19.02 -24.54 35.03
N THR A 6 -20.03 -25.42 34.99
CA THR A 6 -20.47 -26.13 33.79
C THR A 6 -21.95 -25.96 33.49
N ASP A 7 -22.69 -25.21 34.29
CA ASP A 7 -24.15 -25.05 34.15
C ASP A 7 -24.47 -23.83 33.27
N MET A 8 -24.77 -24.09 32.02
CA MET A 8 -25.20 -23.07 31.06
C MET A 8 -26.65 -23.31 30.66
N ARG A 9 -27.49 -22.29 30.79
CA ARG A 9 -28.92 -22.33 30.49
C ARG A 9 -29.37 -21.08 29.78
N LEU A 10 -30.43 -21.18 28.98
CA LEU A 10 -31.18 -20.02 28.49
C LEU A 10 -31.99 -19.41 29.62
N VAL A 11 -31.89 -18.13 29.82
CA VAL A 11 -32.58 -17.35 30.84
C VAL A 11 -33.28 -16.17 30.21
N SER A 12 -34.55 -15.96 30.54
CA SER A 12 -35.28 -14.79 30.08
C SER A 12 -34.63 -13.50 30.54
N LEU A 13 -34.46 -12.53 29.66
CA LEU A 13 -33.90 -11.21 29.94
C LEU A 13 -34.65 -10.47 31.05
N ASP A 14 -35.95 -10.72 31.22
CA ASP A 14 -36.77 -10.08 32.24
C ASP A 14 -36.42 -10.54 33.67
N LYS A 15 -35.78 -11.71 33.79
CA LYS A 15 -35.32 -12.24 35.09
C LYS A 15 -33.96 -11.70 35.50
N LEU A 16 -33.19 -11.15 34.55
CA LEU A 16 -31.84 -10.72 34.81
C LEU A 16 -31.80 -9.38 35.57
N VAL A 17 -31.12 -9.40 36.71
CA VAL A 17 -31.00 -8.23 37.60
C VAL A 17 -29.65 -7.57 37.40
N PRO A 18 -29.61 -6.33 36.86
CA PRO A 18 -28.36 -5.59 36.72
C PRO A 18 -27.72 -5.29 38.08
N TYR A 19 -26.39 -5.37 38.15
CA TYR A 19 -25.69 -4.98 39.37
C TYR A 19 -25.73 -3.46 39.54
N VAL A 20 -26.36 -2.97 40.62
CA VAL A 20 -26.66 -1.57 40.86
C VAL A 20 -25.40 -0.70 40.93
N ASN A 21 -24.29 -1.23 41.46
CA ASN A 21 -23.00 -0.52 41.59
C ASN A 21 -22.05 -0.86 40.45
N ASN A 22 -22.54 -1.17 39.26
CA ASN A 22 -21.67 -1.38 38.10
C ASN A 22 -20.99 -0.06 37.71
N ALA A 23 -19.67 0.03 37.95
CA ALA A 23 -18.89 1.21 37.64
C ALA A 23 -18.62 1.38 36.13
N ARG A 24 -18.86 0.36 35.31
CA ARG A 24 -18.64 0.42 33.86
C ARG A 24 -19.83 1.04 33.16
N THR A 25 -19.59 2.13 32.45
CA THR A 25 -20.57 2.79 31.57
C THR A 25 -20.48 2.21 30.15
N HIS A 26 -21.57 2.24 29.43
CA HIS A 26 -21.65 1.80 28.03
C HIS A 26 -22.14 2.95 27.17
N SER A 27 -21.35 3.36 26.18
CA SER A 27 -21.77 4.37 25.20
C SER A 27 -22.80 3.76 24.22
N ALA A 28 -23.62 4.62 23.62
CA ALA A 28 -24.56 4.22 22.59
C ALA A 28 -23.82 3.55 21.40
N GLU A 29 -22.65 4.03 21.06
CA GLU A 29 -21.78 3.45 20.01
C GLU A 29 -21.35 2.02 20.36
N GLN A 30 -20.88 1.80 21.59
CA GLN A 30 -20.50 0.46 22.04
C GLN A 30 -21.70 -0.51 22.03
N ILE A 31 -22.88 -0.06 22.45
CA ILE A 31 -24.10 -0.89 22.39
C ILE A 31 -24.43 -1.22 20.92
N ASN A 32 -24.32 -0.27 19.99
CA ASN A 32 -24.56 -0.53 18.58
C ASN A 32 -23.55 -1.54 17.99
N LYS A 33 -22.27 -1.48 18.34
CA LYS A 33 -21.27 -2.49 17.96
C LYS A 33 -21.63 -3.87 18.48
N LEU A 34 -22.06 -3.97 19.74
CA LEU A 34 -22.53 -5.23 20.33
C LEU A 34 -23.80 -5.76 19.64
N ARG A 35 -24.75 -4.89 19.27
CA ARG A 35 -25.96 -5.27 18.52
C ARG A 35 -25.61 -5.87 17.16
N SER A 36 -24.73 -5.21 16.40
CA SER A 36 -24.26 -5.71 15.10
C SER A 36 -23.58 -7.07 15.24
N SER A 37 -22.76 -7.25 16.26
CA SER A 37 -22.12 -8.53 16.58
C SER A 37 -23.16 -9.63 16.92
N LEU A 38 -24.19 -9.29 17.69
CA LEU A 38 -25.27 -10.25 18.03
C LEU A 38 -26.10 -10.67 16.80
N ARG A 39 -26.30 -9.77 15.84
CA ARG A 39 -27.01 -10.09 14.59
C ARG A 39 -26.23 -11.04 13.72
N GLU A 40 -24.92 -10.80 13.59
CA GLU A 40 -24.04 -11.56 12.68
C GLU A 40 -23.64 -12.91 13.27
N PHE A 41 -23.13 -12.88 14.50
CA PHE A 41 -22.53 -14.07 15.13
C PHE A 41 -23.47 -14.79 16.10
N GLY A 42 -24.61 -14.18 16.44
CA GLY A 42 -25.47 -14.69 17.52
C GLY A 42 -24.87 -14.41 18.91
N PHE A 43 -25.54 -14.96 19.93
CA PHE A 43 -25.13 -14.79 21.33
C PHE A 43 -24.10 -15.87 21.73
N ILE A 44 -22.84 -15.73 21.30
CA ILE A 44 -21.78 -16.74 21.50
C ILE A 44 -21.21 -16.69 22.92
N ASN A 45 -20.97 -15.48 23.47
CA ASN A 45 -20.31 -15.31 24.76
C ASN A 45 -21.37 -15.13 25.86
N PRO A 46 -21.60 -16.11 26.75
CA PRO A 46 -22.72 -16.11 27.70
C PRO A 46 -22.62 -15.00 28.78
N VAL A 47 -23.73 -14.66 29.37
CA VAL A 47 -23.81 -13.78 30.55
C VAL A 47 -23.47 -14.59 31.79
N ILE A 48 -22.64 -14.07 32.69
CA ILE A 48 -22.33 -14.70 33.98
C ILE A 48 -23.26 -14.13 35.02
N ILE A 49 -24.01 -15.01 35.71
CA ILE A 49 -25.00 -14.64 36.71
C ILE A 49 -24.84 -15.46 37.98
N ASP A 50 -25.42 -14.97 39.07
CA ASP A 50 -25.56 -15.73 40.30
C ASP A 50 -26.93 -16.46 40.39
N ARG A 51 -27.19 -17.13 41.53
CA ARG A 51 -28.43 -17.89 41.78
C ARG A 51 -29.70 -17.03 41.78
N ASP A 52 -29.54 -15.75 42.13
CA ASP A 52 -30.64 -14.79 42.20
C ASP A 52 -30.77 -13.97 40.89
N PHE A 53 -30.19 -14.48 39.81
CA PHE A 53 -30.15 -13.87 38.48
C PHE A 53 -29.40 -12.52 38.43
N GLY A 54 -28.62 -12.20 39.43
CA GLY A 54 -27.76 -11.01 39.48
C GLY A 54 -26.65 -11.12 38.42
N ILE A 55 -26.50 -10.11 37.55
CA ILE A 55 -25.48 -10.08 36.50
C ILE A 55 -24.12 -9.80 37.14
N ILE A 56 -23.19 -10.73 36.96
CA ILE A 56 -21.77 -10.61 37.35
C ILE A 56 -20.93 -10.05 36.18
N ALA A 57 -21.13 -10.59 34.97
CA ALA A 57 -20.45 -10.11 33.76
C ALA A 57 -21.38 -10.19 32.54
N GLY A 58 -21.21 -9.24 31.59
CA GLY A 58 -21.97 -9.19 30.33
C GLY A 58 -23.10 -8.16 30.32
N HIS A 59 -23.08 -7.13 31.18
CA HIS A 59 -24.08 -6.06 31.21
C HIS A 59 -24.35 -5.42 29.85
N GLY A 60 -23.27 -5.06 29.09
CA GLY A 60 -23.41 -4.46 27.76
C GLY A 60 -24.12 -5.39 26.77
N ARG A 61 -23.85 -6.70 26.80
CA ARG A 61 -24.53 -7.71 25.95
C ARG A 61 -26.01 -7.83 26.28
N VAL A 62 -26.38 -7.76 27.57
CA VAL A 62 -27.78 -7.76 28.01
C VAL A 62 -28.51 -6.52 27.50
N LEU A 63 -27.85 -5.32 27.53
CA LEU A 63 -28.43 -4.09 26.99
C LEU A 63 -28.65 -4.21 25.48
N ALA A 64 -27.64 -4.67 24.75
CA ALA A 64 -27.72 -4.87 23.31
C ALA A 64 -28.80 -5.91 22.92
N ALA A 65 -28.90 -7.00 23.65
CA ALA A 65 -29.93 -8.03 23.43
C ALA A 65 -31.34 -7.50 23.63
N ARG A 66 -31.57 -6.66 24.64
CA ARG A 66 -32.86 -5.99 24.85
C ARG A 66 -33.25 -5.10 23.69
N GLU A 67 -32.32 -4.32 23.17
CA GLU A 67 -32.56 -3.45 22.02
C GLU A 67 -32.79 -4.24 20.71
N GLU A 68 -32.23 -5.46 20.60
CA GLU A 68 -32.46 -6.36 19.48
C GLU A 68 -33.74 -7.19 19.62
N GLY A 69 -34.48 -7.07 20.74
CA GLY A 69 -35.72 -7.83 20.99
C GLY A 69 -35.49 -9.32 21.28
N ILE A 70 -34.27 -9.69 21.67
CA ILE A 70 -33.97 -11.06 22.12
C ILE A 70 -34.66 -11.28 23.47
N THR A 71 -35.37 -12.41 23.63
CA THR A 71 -36.09 -12.70 24.84
C THR A 71 -35.31 -13.54 25.85
N ASP A 72 -34.46 -14.43 25.34
CA ASP A 72 -33.72 -15.39 26.16
C ASP A 72 -32.25 -15.39 25.76
N VAL A 73 -31.37 -15.38 26.76
CA VAL A 73 -29.91 -15.32 26.53
C VAL A 73 -29.20 -16.46 27.27
N PRO A 74 -28.10 -16.99 26.71
CA PRO A 74 -27.30 -18.00 27.38
C PRO A 74 -26.63 -17.42 28.62
N CYS A 75 -26.84 -18.07 29.76
CA CYS A 75 -26.27 -17.67 31.04
C CYS A 75 -25.46 -18.79 31.66
N VAL A 76 -24.37 -18.46 32.30
CA VAL A 76 -23.57 -19.36 33.14
C VAL A 76 -23.78 -18.97 34.59
N PHE A 77 -24.21 -19.97 35.39
CA PHE A 77 -24.47 -19.78 36.83
C PHE A 77 -23.17 -19.96 37.62
N VAL A 78 -22.88 -18.97 38.46
CA VAL A 78 -21.74 -18.98 39.40
C VAL A 78 -22.25 -18.83 40.82
N ASP A 79 -22.19 -19.93 41.57
CA ASP A 79 -22.79 -20.04 42.92
C ASP A 79 -21.78 -20.23 44.04
N HIS A 80 -20.48 -20.33 43.72
CA HIS A 80 -19.42 -20.59 44.66
C HIS A 80 -18.69 -19.34 45.19
N LEU A 81 -19.05 -18.14 44.66
CA LEU A 81 -18.45 -16.89 45.08
C LEU A 81 -19.18 -16.28 46.26
N THR A 82 -18.42 -15.76 47.23
CA THR A 82 -18.96 -14.87 48.27
C THR A 82 -19.28 -13.50 47.67
N GLU A 83 -20.11 -12.71 48.36
CA GLU A 83 -20.46 -11.35 47.92
C GLU A 83 -19.22 -10.46 47.70
N ALA A 84 -18.19 -10.57 48.55
CA ALA A 84 -16.94 -9.86 48.37
C ALA A 84 -16.18 -10.33 47.12
N GLN A 85 -16.16 -11.63 46.82
CA GLN A 85 -15.55 -12.19 45.64
C GLN A 85 -16.30 -11.78 44.35
N LYS A 86 -17.65 -11.75 44.38
CA LYS A 86 -18.45 -11.26 43.24
C LYS A 86 -18.05 -9.80 42.89
N LYS A 87 -18.04 -8.91 43.91
CA LYS A 87 -17.64 -7.50 43.72
C LYS A 87 -16.24 -7.38 43.16
N ALA A 88 -15.29 -8.12 43.72
CA ALA A 88 -13.90 -8.12 43.25
C ALA A 88 -13.80 -8.64 41.80
N TYR A 89 -14.55 -9.71 41.45
CA TYR A 89 -14.56 -10.27 40.13
C TYR A 89 -15.15 -9.30 39.07
N ILE A 90 -16.26 -8.62 39.38
CA ILE A 90 -16.86 -7.60 38.50
C ILE A 90 -15.85 -6.52 38.16
N ILE A 91 -15.07 -6.05 39.12
CA ILE A 91 -14.05 -5.04 38.90
C ILE A 91 -12.88 -5.62 38.09
N ALA A 92 -12.40 -6.80 38.46
CA ALA A 92 -11.27 -7.46 37.81
C ALA A 92 -11.55 -7.81 36.35
N ASP A 93 -12.71 -8.37 36.02
CA ASP A 93 -13.13 -8.73 34.66
C ASP A 93 -13.15 -7.48 33.76
N ASN A 94 -13.70 -6.38 34.25
CA ASN A 94 -13.70 -5.11 33.55
C ASN A 94 -12.30 -4.51 33.35
N ARG A 95 -11.41 -4.64 34.35
CA ARG A 95 -10.07 -4.06 34.34
C ARG A 95 -9.13 -4.85 33.45
N MET A 96 -9.11 -6.19 33.56
CA MET A 96 -8.24 -7.06 32.79
C MET A 96 -8.48 -6.93 31.27
N ALA A 97 -9.72 -6.68 30.86
CA ALA A 97 -10.05 -6.44 29.45
C ALA A 97 -9.40 -5.14 28.89
N LEU A 98 -9.07 -4.18 29.76
CA LEU A 98 -8.41 -2.92 29.36
C LEU A 98 -6.88 -3.02 29.38
N ASP A 99 -6.31 -4.02 30.08
CA ASP A 99 -4.87 -4.20 30.20
C ASP A 99 -4.28 -5.01 29.04
N ALA A 100 -5.12 -5.67 28.24
CA ALA A 100 -4.69 -6.38 27.03
C ALA A 100 -4.43 -5.39 25.90
N GLY A 101 -3.29 -5.53 25.23
CA GLY A 101 -2.96 -4.83 23.99
C GLY A 101 -3.13 -5.73 22.78
N TRP A 102 -2.91 -5.18 21.61
CA TRP A 102 -2.87 -5.88 20.34
C TRP A 102 -1.42 -6.01 19.87
N ASP A 103 -1.08 -7.16 19.29
CA ASP A 103 0.05 -7.26 18.40
C ASP A 103 -0.41 -6.65 17.08
N GLU A 104 0.05 -5.41 16.81
CA GLU A 104 -0.42 -4.62 15.67
C GLU A 104 -0.09 -5.29 14.34
N GLU A 105 1.03 -6.03 14.25
CA GLU A 105 1.44 -6.72 13.02
C GLU A 105 0.53 -7.93 12.75
N LEU A 106 0.27 -8.76 13.75
CA LEU A 106 -0.66 -9.88 13.62
C LEU A 106 -2.10 -9.40 13.39
N LEU A 107 -2.54 -8.35 14.09
CA LEU A 107 -3.86 -7.77 13.90
C LEU A 107 -4.06 -7.26 12.48
N ARG A 108 -3.04 -6.64 11.90
CA ARG A 108 -3.06 -6.16 10.51
C ARG A 108 -3.27 -7.32 9.54
N VAL A 109 -2.50 -8.40 9.67
CA VAL A 109 -2.63 -9.61 8.84
C VAL A 109 -4.04 -10.18 8.89
N GLU A 110 -4.65 -10.27 10.08
CA GLU A 110 -6.01 -10.79 10.25
C GLU A 110 -7.06 -9.86 9.62
N ILE A 111 -6.95 -8.54 9.83
CA ILE A 111 -7.85 -7.56 9.20
C ILE A 111 -7.72 -7.61 7.66
N GLU A 112 -6.51 -7.74 7.13
CA GLU A 112 -6.25 -7.90 5.69
C GLU A 112 -6.91 -9.15 5.12
N SER A 113 -6.80 -10.27 5.83
CA SER A 113 -7.46 -11.52 5.43
C SER A 113 -8.97 -11.37 5.35
N LEU A 114 -9.58 -10.75 6.37
CA LEU A 114 -11.02 -10.47 6.37
C LEU A 114 -11.44 -9.53 5.23
N GLN A 115 -10.62 -8.50 4.94
CA GLN A 115 -10.86 -7.61 3.80
C GLN A 115 -10.78 -8.34 2.46
N ALA A 116 -9.82 -9.27 2.30
CA ALA A 116 -9.68 -10.08 1.09
C ALA A 116 -10.91 -10.98 0.86
N GLU A 117 -11.54 -11.46 1.93
CA GLU A 117 -12.78 -12.25 1.90
C GLU A 117 -14.05 -11.39 1.75
N ALA A 118 -13.89 -10.07 1.63
CA ALA A 118 -14.98 -9.10 1.56
C ALA A 118 -15.89 -9.10 2.81
N PHE A 119 -15.35 -9.50 3.97
CA PHE A 119 -16.03 -9.46 5.24
C PHE A 119 -16.19 -8.01 5.74
N ASP A 120 -17.29 -7.73 6.43
CA ASP A 120 -17.54 -6.39 7.00
C ASP A 120 -16.67 -6.16 8.25
N ILE A 121 -15.60 -5.38 8.08
CA ILE A 121 -14.62 -5.10 9.14
C ILE A 121 -15.25 -4.35 10.34
N SER A 122 -16.32 -3.60 10.14
CA SER A 122 -16.98 -2.91 11.24
C SER A 122 -17.48 -3.86 12.33
N LEU A 123 -17.70 -5.14 11.99
CA LEU A 123 -18.11 -6.21 12.90
C LEU A 123 -16.98 -6.68 13.83
N THR A 124 -15.73 -6.36 13.54
CA THR A 124 -14.59 -6.64 14.44
C THR A 124 -14.58 -5.74 15.68
N GLY A 125 -15.36 -4.65 15.65
CA GLY A 125 -15.43 -3.67 16.72
C GLY A 125 -14.43 -2.50 16.58
N PHE A 126 -13.47 -2.59 15.65
CA PHE A 126 -12.58 -1.46 15.33
C PHE A 126 -13.36 -0.39 14.56
N GLY A 127 -13.07 0.87 14.86
CA GLY A 127 -13.59 2.02 14.10
C GLY A 127 -12.76 2.29 12.85
N ASP A 128 -13.34 3.05 11.89
CA ASP A 128 -12.63 3.42 10.66
C ASP A 128 -11.32 4.17 10.96
N ASP A 129 -11.29 5.02 11.98
CA ASP A 129 -10.08 5.75 12.40
C ASP A 129 -9.04 4.79 13.02
N GLU A 130 -9.45 3.79 13.80
CA GLU A 130 -8.55 2.78 14.39
C GLU A 130 -7.94 1.88 13.32
N ILE A 131 -8.74 1.51 12.32
CA ILE A 131 -8.26 0.76 11.14
C ILE A 131 -7.31 1.64 10.31
N ALA A 132 -7.64 2.91 10.07
CA ALA A 132 -6.77 3.83 9.37
C ALA A 132 -5.43 4.03 10.12
N ASP A 133 -5.46 4.13 11.44
CA ASP A 133 -4.24 4.22 12.26
C ASP A 133 -3.41 2.94 12.24
N LEU A 134 -4.06 1.77 12.24
CA LEU A 134 -3.39 0.47 12.14
C LEU A 134 -2.62 0.33 10.82
N PHE A 135 -3.19 0.83 9.72
CA PHE A 135 -2.57 0.79 8.39
C PHE A 135 -1.77 2.05 8.05
N GLY A 136 -2.01 3.16 8.72
CA GLY A 136 -1.33 4.44 8.48
C GLY A 136 -0.05 4.67 9.30
N LYS A 137 0.24 3.81 10.27
CA LYS A 137 1.49 3.88 11.07
C LYS A 137 2.74 3.39 10.34
N ASP A 138 2.58 2.93 9.09
CA ASP A 138 3.68 2.43 8.30
C ASP A 138 4.52 3.54 7.70
N ALA A 139 5.79 3.47 8.02
CA ALA A 139 6.89 4.29 7.56
C ALA A 139 6.61 5.81 7.67
N GLY A 140 7.41 6.51 8.44
CA GLY A 140 7.48 7.97 8.40
C GLY A 140 7.46 8.48 6.96
N ASP A 141 7.22 9.77 6.75
CA ASP A 141 7.25 10.37 5.42
C ASP A 141 8.47 9.86 4.66
N ALA A 142 8.26 9.37 3.44
CA ALA A 142 9.37 8.96 2.61
C ALA A 142 10.28 10.17 2.41
N LYS A 143 11.57 10.00 2.61
CA LYS A 143 12.53 11.10 2.53
C LYS A 143 13.26 11.02 1.21
N ASP A 144 13.30 12.15 0.51
CA ASP A 144 14.17 12.27 -0.66
C ASP A 144 15.62 11.97 -0.26
N ASP A 145 16.27 11.16 -1.07
CA ASP A 145 17.69 10.92 -0.97
C ASP A 145 18.49 12.08 -1.61
N ASP A 146 19.72 12.27 -1.14
CA ASP A 146 20.64 13.26 -1.69
C ASP A 146 21.42 12.70 -2.92
N TYR A 147 20.86 11.72 -3.67
CA TYR A 147 21.55 11.02 -4.74
C TYR A 147 21.89 11.95 -5.92
N ASP A 148 23.17 11.97 -6.29
CA ASP A 148 23.66 12.77 -7.44
C ASP A 148 23.53 11.96 -8.75
N LEU A 149 22.37 12.13 -9.38
CA LEU A 149 22.05 11.49 -10.66
C LEU A 149 23.03 11.89 -11.77
N THR A 150 23.52 13.16 -11.79
CA THR A 150 24.47 13.63 -12.82
C THR A 150 25.76 12.87 -12.72
N ALA A 151 26.36 12.86 -11.56
CA ALA A 151 27.62 12.15 -11.33
C ALA A 151 27.46 10.64 -11.57
N ALA A 152 26.28 10.09 -11.28
CA ALA A 152 26.01 8.68 -11.55
C ALA A 152 25.89 8.34 -13.04
N LEU A 153 25.30 9.22 -13.86
CA LEU A 153 25.19 9.05 -15.32
C LEU A 153 26.52 9.22 -16.05
N GLU A 154 27.51 9.91 -15.45
CA GLU A 154 28.88 10.00 -15.98
C GLU A 154 29.64 8.69 -15.82
N LYS A 155 29.27 7.84 -14.87
CA LYS A 155 29.90 6.52 -14.66
C LYS A 155 29.52 5.57 -15.79
N ALA A 156 30.43 4.64 -16.11
CA ALA A 156 30.17 3.63 -17.13
C ALA A 156 29.02 2.70 -16.74
N ALA A 157 28.20 2.31 -17.72
CA ALA A 157 27.17 1.31 -17.53
C ALA A 157 27.80 -0.07 -17.33
N PHE A 158 27.17 -0.90 -16.48
CA PHE A 158 27.52 -2.31 -16.28
C PHE A 158 26.31 -3.25 -16.50
N VAL A 159 25.15 -2.68 -16.68
CA VAL A 159 23.92 -3.40 -17.06
C VAL A 159 23.89 -3.54 -18.57
N GLU A 160 23.42 -4.67 -19.07
CA GLU A 160 23.25 -4.97 -20.48
C GLU A 160 21.77 -5.21 -20.80
N LYS A 161 21.36 -4.97 -22.06
CA LYS A 161 19.98 -5.27 -22.48
C LYS A 161 19.63 -6.74 -22.27
N GLY A 162 18.46 -6.99 -21.70
CA GLY A 162 17.98 -8.32 -21.35
C GLY A 162 18.43 -8.81 -19.99
N ASP A 163 19.28 -8.07 -19.27
CA ASP A 163 19.67 -8.40 -17.90
C ASP A 163 18.45 -8.41 -16.98
N VAL A 164 18.40 -9.43 -16.11
CA VAL A 164 17.44 -9.58 -15.04
C VAL A 164 18.16 -9.49 -13.71
N TRP A 165 17.93 -8.42 -12.99
CA TRP A 165 18.54 -8.14 -11.70
C TRP A 165 17.61 -8.43 -10.54
N VAL A 166 18.13 -9.13 -9.52
CA VAL A 166 17.56 -9.19 -8.18
C VAL A 166 18.20 -8.07 -7.37
N VAL A 167 17.38 -7.22 -6.74
CA VAL A 167 17.80 -6.01 -6.05
C VAL A 167 17.20 -6.04 -4.64
N GLY A 168 17.86 -6.73 -3.71
CA GLY A 168 17.26 -7.06 -2.43
C GLY A 168 16.01 -7.91 -2.60
N ARG A 169 14.85 -7.36 -2.25
CA ARG A 169 13.53 -7.95 -2.50
C ARG A 169 12.87 -7.48 -3.82
N HIS A 170 13.46 -6.49 -4.47
CA HIS A 170 12.97 -5.91 -5.73
C HIS A 170 13.54 -6.64 -6.94
N ARG A 171 13.06 -6.25 -8.12
CA ARG A 171 13.49 -6.78 -9.40
C ARG A 171 13.62 -5.69 -10.44
N LEU A 172 14.69 -5.73 -11.24
CA LEU A 172 14.92 -4.82 -12.36
C LEU A 172 15.20 -5.63 -13.62
N VAL A 173 14.58 -5.24 -14.73
CA VAL A 173 14.91 -5.77 -16.06
C VAL A 173 15.35 -4.60 -16.95
N CYS A 174 16.49 -4.77 -17.64
CA CYS A 174 16.88 -3.86 -18.71
C CYS A 174 16.18 -4.29 -19.99
N GLY A 175 15.03 -3.68 -20.32
CA GLY A 175 14.15 -4.13 -21.37
C GLY A 175 13.18 -3.09 -21.90
N ASP A 176 12.30 -3.51 -22.80
CA ASP A 176 11.30 -2.66 -23.46
C ASP A 176 9.88 -2.93 -22.90
N ALA A 177 9.26 -1.91 -22.33
CA ALA A 177 7.90 -1.95 -21.77
C ALA A 177 6.83 -2.38 -22.80
N THR A 178 7.08 -2.18 -24.10
CA THR A 178 6.18 -2.59 -25.20
C THR A 178 6.35 -4.05 -25.59
N ASN A 179 7.43 -4.71 -25.13
CA ASN A 179 7.71 -6.12 -25.39
C ASN A 179 7.11 -7.00 -24.29
N PRO A 180 6.11 -7.85 -24.59
CA PRO A 180 5.47 -8.71 -23.58
C PRO A 180 6.45 -9.73 -22.95
N ASP A 181 7.45 -10.22 -23.70
CA ASP A 181 8.43 -11.16 -23.18
C ASP A 181 9.34 -10.54 -22.12
N ASP A 182 9.67 -9.26 -22.24
CA ASP A 182 10.48 -8.56 -21.25
C ASP A 182 9.68 -8.28 -19.98
N VAL A 183 8.38 -7.94 -20.11
CA VAL A 183 7.48 -7.78 -18.97
C VAL A 183 7.24 -9.12 -18.26
N GLU A 184 7.09 -10.23 -18.99
CA GLU A 184 6.99 -11.57 -18.40
C GLU A 184 8.26 -11.94 -17.61
N LYS A 185 9.46 -11.66 -18.15
CA LYS A 185 10.74 -11.84 -17.42
C LYS A 185 10.78 -10.99 -16.15
N LEU A 186 10.29 -9.74 -16.20
CA LEU A 186 10.21 -8.88 -15.04
C LEU A 186 9.31 -9.50 -13.98
N MET A 187 8.13 -9.94 -14.36
CA MET A 187 7.10 -10.41 -13.45
C MET A 187 7.33 -11.82 -12.90
N ASP A 188 8.07 -12.66 -13.62
CA ASP A 188 8.48 -14.00 -13.17
C ASP A 188 7.29 -14.85 -12.67
N GLY A 189 6.19 -14.82 -13.42
CA GLY A 189 4.94 -15.52 -13.08
C GLY A 189 4.13 -14.88 -11.93
N LYS A 190 4.56 -13.75 -11.39
CA LYS A 190 3.84 -13.03 -10.33
C LYS A 190 2.87 -11.99 -10.89
N LYS A 191 1.96 -11.51 -10.05
CA LYS A 191 1.02 -10.44 -10.39
C LYS A 191 1.30 -9.20 -9.53
N ALA A 192 1.20 -8.02 -10.15
CA ALA A 192 1.34 -6.75 -9.46
C ALA A 192 0.02 -6.32 -8.83
N ASN A 193 0.10 -5.75 -7.63
CA ASN A 193 -1.05 -5.19 -6.91
C ASN A 193 -1.34 -3.75 -7.33
N LEU A 194 -0.31 -3.03 -7.78
CA LEU A 194 -0.35 -1.61 -8.07
C LEU A 194 0.58 -1.26 -9.23
N ILE A 195 0.18 -0.31 -10.07
CA ILE A 195 1.04 0.39 -11.03
C ILE A 195 1.27 1.82 -10.53
N VAL A 196 2.54 2.23 -10.45
CA VAL A 196 2.94 3.64 -10.30
C VAL A 196 4.03 3.88 -11.31
N THR A 197 3.77 4.69 -12.34
CA THR A 197 4.68 4.77 -13.47
C THR A 197 4.68 6.14 -14.15
N ASP A 198 5.81 6.50 -14.75
CA ASP A 198 6.09 7.79 -15.37
C ASP A 198 6.66 7.59 -16.79
N PRO A 199 5.82 7.19 -17.77
CA PRO A 199 6.30 6.95 -19.13
C PRO A 199 6.74 8.24 -19.83
N PRO A 200 7.53 8.17 -20.92
CA PRO A 200 7.84 9.33 -21.75
C PRO A 200 6.59 10.09 -22.19
N TYR A 201 6.67 11.43 -22.22
CA TYR A 201 5.48 12.26 -22.47
C TYR A 201 5.22 12.58 -23.95
N GLY A 202 6.12 12.19 -24.87
CA GLY A 202 5.99 12.49 -26.31
C GLY A 202 6.30 13.95 -26.67
N VAL A 203 6.85 14.73 -25.75
CA VAL A 203 7.07 16.18 -25.91
C VAL A 203 8.46 16.55 -26.40
N SER A 204 9.28 15.60 -26.84
CA SER A 204 10.65 15.79 -27.33
C SER A 204 11.54 16.54 -26.33
N PHE A 205 11.52 16.11 -25.08
CA PHE A 205 12.25 16.75 -23.99
C PHE A 205 13.75 16.79 -24.26
N LYS A 206 14.36 17.97 -24.09
CA LYS A 206 15.82 18.17 -24.06
C LYS A 206 16.17 18.98 -22.82
N SER A 207 17.00 18.42 -21.94
CA SER A 207 17.51 19.17 -20.79
C SER A 207 18.50 20.25 -21.22
N ALA A 208 18.76 21.24 -20.37
CA ALA A 208 19.80 22.24 -20.58
C ALA A 208 21.20 21.60 -20.69
N SER A 209 21.42 20.42 -20.12
CA SER A 209 22.66 19.62 -20.21
C SER A 209 22.70 18.70 -21.45
N GLY A 210 21.69 18.74 -22.34
CA GLY A 210 21.62 17.94 -23.57
C GLY A 210 21.13 16.52 -23.39
N LEU A 211 20.64 16.12 -22.19
CA LEU A 211 20.01 14.83 -21.96
C LEU A 211 18.69 14.75 -22.72
N THR A 212 18.46 13.64 -23.40
CA THR A 212 17.21 13.32 -24.11
C THR A 212 16.60 12.06 -23.51
N ILE A 213 15.26 11.99 -23.52
CA ILE A 213 14.52 10.79 -23.11
C ILE A 213 14.29 9.94 -24.37
N GLN A 214 14.58 8.64 -24.32
CA GLN A 214 14.29 7.73 -25.41
C GLN A 214 12.75 7.67 -25.62
N ASN A 215 12.33 7.56 -26.89
CA ASN A 215 10.91 7.49 -27.28
C ASN A 215 10.05 8.73 -26.99
N ASP A 216 10.64 9.89 -26.72
CA ASP A 216 9.91 11.13 -26.40
C ASP A 216 9.60 12.02 -27.63
N SER A 217 9.82 11.52 -28.86
CA SER A 217 9.61 12.28 -30.11
C SER A 217 8.76 11.56 -31.16
N MET A 218 7.86 10.68 -30.70
CA MET A 218 6.97 9.92 -31.58
C MET A 218 5.83 10.78 -32.15
N LYS A 219 5.31 10.41 -33.32
CA LYS A 219 4.06 10.97 -33.87
C LYS A 219 2.86 10.43 -33.10
N ASP A 220 1.73 11.16 -33.16
CA ASP A 220 0.52 10.89 -32.37
C ASP A 220 0.07 9.42 -32.37
N GLU A 221 0.03 8.77 -33.53
CA GLU A 221 -0.40 7.38 -33.64
C GLU A 221 0.65 6.37 -33.13
N GLU A 222 1.92 6.65 -33.37
CA GLU A 222 3.05 5.85 -32.85
C GLU A 222 3.11 5.96 -31.33
N PHE A 223 2.89 7.17 -30.80
CA PHE A 223 2.87 7.44 -29.37
C PHE A 223 1.70 6.74 -28.67
N TYR A 224 0.49 6.81 -29.26
CA TYR A 224 -0.65 6.07 -28.75
C TYR A 224 -0.37 4.56 -28.72
N ASN A 225 0.19 3.98 -29.81
CA ASN A 225 0.49 2.56 -29.89
C ASN A 225 1.57 2.14 -28.86
N PHE A 226 2.56 2.99 -28.62
CA PHE A 226 3.56 2.79 -27.58
C PHE A 226 2.92 2.73 -26.20
N LEU A 227 2.11 3.70 -25.82
CA LEU A 227 1.41 3.73 -24.54
C LEU A 227 0.45 2.55 -24.38
N TYR A 228 -0.36 2.28 -25.41
CA TYR A 228 -1.30 1.16 -25.40
C TYR A 228 -0.62 -0.19 -25.15
N LYS A 229 0.45 -0.49 -25.88
CA LYS A 229 1.20 -1.74 -25.71
C LYS A 229 1.80 -1.86 -24.30
N SER A 230 2.42 -0.79 -23.80
CA SER A 230 3.01 -0.77 -22.47
C SER A 230 1.94 -0.97 -21.39
N PHE A 231 0.81 -0.27 -21.49
CA PHE A 231 -0.28 -0.42 -20.53
C PHE A 231 -0.95 -1.81 -20.62
N ALA A 232 -1.15 -2.34 -21.81
CA ALA A 232 -1.72 -3.68 -22.02
C ALA A 232 -0.82 -4.76 -21.40
N ASN A 233 0.52 -4.64 -21.55
CA ASN A 233 1.47 -5.54 -20.92
C ASN A 233 1.39 -5.47 -19.39
N MET A 234 1.29 -4.27 -18.81
CA MET A 234 1.09 -4.11 -17.36
C MET A 234 -0.23 -4.71 -16.89
N VAL A 235 -1.34 -4.46 -17.60
CA VAL A 235 -2.68 -5.03 -17.30
C VAL A 235 -2.65 -6.55 -17.26
N ALA A 236 -1.95 -7.19 -18.22
CA ALA A 236 -1.84 -8.64 -18.29
C ALA A 236 -1.21 -9.26 -17.03
N HIS A 237 -0.41 -8.47 -16.30
CA HIS A 237 0.33 -8.92 -15.12
C HIS A 237 -0.20 -8.33 -13.81
N MET A 238 -1.40 -7.72 -13.80
CA MET A 238 -2.02 -7.20 -12.60
C MET A 238 -2.93 -8.20 -11.90
N GLU A 239 -3.04 -8.04 -10.59
CA GLU A 239 -4.10 -8.64 -9.78
C GLU A 239 -5.47 -8.05 -10.12
N SER A 240 -6.53 -8.85 -9.95
CA SER A 240 -7.90 -8.38 -10.06
C SER A 240 -8.18 -7.21 -9.11
N GLY A 241 -8.76 -6.12 -9.65
CA GLY A 241 -9.07 -4.92 -8.86
C GLY A 241 -7.85 -4.05 -8.53
N GLY A 242 -6.67 -4.38 -9.05
CA GLY A 242 -5.45 -3.59 -8.87
C GLY A 242 -5.56 -2.17 -9.43
N SER A 243 -4.93 -1.22 -8.76
CA SER A 243 -4.95 0.21 -9.08
C SER A 243 -3.77 0.64 -9.95
N ALA A 244 -3.93 1.76 -10.66
CA ALA A 244 -2.88 2.35 -11.47
C ALA A 244 -2.83 3.87 -11.34
N TYR A 245 -1.61 4.39 -11.22
CA TYR A 245 -1.28 5.81 -11.25
C TYR A 245 -0.26 6.05 -12.36
N VAL A 246 -0.64 6.89 -13.34
CA VAL A 246 0.20 7.17 -14.51
C VAL A 246 0.42 8.68 -14.61
N PHE A 247 1.65 9.11 -14.39
CA PHE A 247 2.05 10.50 -14.58
C PHE A 247 2.09 10.84 -16.07
N HIS A 248 1.73 12.06 -16.45
CA HIS A 248 1.74 12.49 -17.84
C HIS A 248 1.77 14.01 -18.01
N ALA A 249 2.18 14.47 -19.18
CA ALA A 249 1.99 15.87 -19.55
C ALA A 249 0.51 16.15 -19.87
N ASP A 250 -0.02 17.28 -19.44
CA ASP A 250 -1.41 17.66 -19.69
C ASP A 250 -1.71 17.83 -21.20
N THR A 251 -0.72 18.31 -21.97
CA THR A 251 -0.83 18.44 -23.43
C THR A 251 -1.13 17.12 -24.14
N GLU A 252 -0.63 16.00 -23.61
CA GLU A 252 -0.84 14.65 -24.13
C GLU A 252 -1.96 13.89 -23.42
N GLY A 253 -2.69 14.58 -22.55
CA GLY A 253 -3.71 13.98 -21.70
C GLY A 253 -4.80 13.20 -22.45
N LEU A 254 -5.13 13.56 -23.69
CA LEU A 254 -6.10 12.83 -24.52
C LEU A 254 -5.53 11.45 -24.93
N THR A 255 -4.31 11.41 -25.43
CA THR A 255 -3.62 10.20 -25.87
C THR A 255 -3.43 9.22 -24.70
N PHE A 256 -2.96 9.74 -23.56
CA PHE A 256 -2.81 8.96 -22.33
C PHE A 256 -4.11 8.35 -21.83
N ARG A 257 -5.19 9.15 -21.73
CA ARG A 257 -6.50 8.67 -21.29
C ARG A 257 -7.06 7.60 -22.23
N LYS A 258 -6.93 7.82 -23.55
CA LYS A 258 -7.39 6.86 -24.54
C LYS A 258 -6.63 5.54 -24.41
N ALA A 259 -5.30 5.56 -24.39
CA ALA A 259 -4.49 4.36 -24.25
C ALA A 259 -4.76 3.61 -22.94
N PHE A 260 -4.94 4.34 -21.83
CA PHE A 260 -5.26 3.80 -20.51
C PHE A 260 -6.61 3.05 -20.50
N ILE A 261 -7.64 3.65 -21.07
CA ILE A 261 -8.97 3.04 -21.15
C ILE A 261 -8.96 1.84 -22.10
N ASP A 262 -8.35 1.97 -23.28
CA ASP A 262 -8.31 0.92 -24.29
C ASP A 262 -7.48 -0.29 -23.82
N ALA A 263 -6.48 -0.09 -22.95
CA ALA A 263 -5.73 -1.16 -22.32
C ALA A 263 -6.54 -1.95 -21.27
N GLY A 264 -7.71 -1.46 -20.85
CA GLY A 264 -8.63 -2.17 -19.97
C GLY A 264 -8.81 -1.54 -18.57
N PHE A 265 -8.19 -0.41 -18.28
CA PHE A 265 -8.41 0.30 -17.02
C PHE A 265 -9.74 1.06 -17.00
N HIS A 266 -10.39 1.06 -15.86
CA HIS A 266 -11.40 2.05 -15.55
C HIS A 266 -10.75 3.33 -15.08
N LEU A 267 -10.86 4.41 -15.84
CA LEU A 267 -10.41 5.72 -15.41
C LEU A 267 -11.37 6.24 -14.32
N ALA A 268 -10.91 6.29 -13.08
CA ALA A 268 -11.68 6.74 -11.92
C ALA A 268 -11.56 8.25 -11.70
N GLY A 269 -10.40 8.84 -12.04
CA GLY A 269 -10.16 10.27 -11.90
C GLY A 269 -8.79 10.70 -12.41
N VAL A 270 -8.52 11.99 -12.25
CA VAL A 270 -7.21 12.59 -12.50
C VAL A 270 -6.78 13.31 -11.23
N CYS A 271 -5.67 12.89 -10.65
CA CYS A 271 -5.02 13.59 -9.57
C CYS A 271 -4.04 14.63 -10.12
N ILE A 272 -3.80 15.68 -9.38
CA ILE A 272 -2.96 16.80 -9.80
C ILE A 272 -1.83 16.98 -8.79
N TRP A 273 -0.61 16.69 -9.19
CA TRP A 273 0.55 17.11 -8.41
C TRP A 273 0.77 18.61 -8.60
N SER A 274 0.47 19.38 -7.55
CA SER A 274 0.72 20.82 -7.48
C SER A 274 2.14 21.08 -6.99
N LYS A 275 2.95 21.73 -7.85
CA LYS A 275 4.35 22.04 -7.58
C LYS A 275 4.48 23.36 -6.82
N ASN A 276 5.48 23.47 -5.97
CA ASN A 276 5.81 24.71 -5.25
C ASN A 276 6.40 25.82 -6.13
N SER A 277 6.84 25.50 -7.36
CA SER A 277 7.40 26.45 -8.31
C SER A 277 6.83 26.23 -9.70
N LEU A 278 6.65 27.31 -10.44
CA LEU A 278 6.26 27.26 -11.84
C LEU A 278 7.41 26.82 -12.74
N VAL A 279 7.08 26.26 -13.90
CA VAL A 279 8.03 25.98 -14.98
C VAL A 279 7.94 27.13 -15.99
N LEU A 280 9.01 27.91 -16.10
CA LEU A 280 9.08 28.99 -17.08
C LEU A 280 9.00 28.41 -18.50
N GLY A 281 8.09 28.96 -19.29
CA GLY A 281 7.86 28.58 -20.68
C GLY A 281 7.41 29.77 -21.52
N ARG A 282 7.09 29.51 -22.80
CA ARG A 282 6.59 30.54 -23.75
C ARG A 282 5.07 30.62 -23.77
N SER A 283 4.38 29.88 -22.87
CA SER A 283 2.91 29.86 -22.77
C SER A 283 2.42 31.06 -21.96
N ASP A 284 1.18 31.51 -22.20
CA ASP A 284 0.52 32.58 -21.45
C ASP A 284 0.35 32.20 -19.97
N TYR A 285 0.08 30.91 -19.69
CA TYR A 285 0.05 30.35 -18.34
C TYR A 285 1.25 29.42 -18.15
N HIS A 286 2.01 29.64 -17.09
CA HIS A 286 3.15 28.77 -16.74
C HIS A 286 2.66 27.53 -16.00
N TRP A 287 3.17 26.37 -16.42
CA TRP A 287 2.84 25.08 -15.78
C TRP A 287 3.33 25.04 -14.34
N GLN A 288 2.44 24.74 -13.42
CA GLN A 288 2.74 24.56 -12.00
C GLN A 288 2.19 23.22 -11.48
N HIS A 289 1.79 22.33 -12.37
CA HIS A 289 1.24 21.03 -12.01
C HIS A 289 1.64 19.94 -13.00
N GLU A 290 1.48 18.70 -12.58
CA GLU A 290 1.45 17.52 -13.43
C GLU A 290 0.21 16.69 -13.11
N PRO A 291 -0.55 16.26 -14.12
CA PRO A 291 -1.66 15.36 -13.93
C PRO A 291 -1.19 13.90 -13.80
N VAL A 292 -1.97 13.13 -13.02
CA VAL A 292 -1.75 11.70 -12.78
C VAL A 292 -3.07 10.99 -13.03
N LEU A 293 -3.13 10.11 -14.04
CA LEU A 293 -4.31 9.26 -14.24
C LEU A 293 -4.43 8.32 -13.05
N TYR A 294 -5.60 8.24 -12.49
CA TYR A 294 -5.96 7.28 -11.46
C TYR A 294 -7.06 6.36 -11.95
N GLY A 295 -6.84 5.07 -11.83
CA GLY A 295 -7.81 4.07 -12.22
C GLY A 295 -7.52 2.71 -11.63
N PHE A 296 -8.36 1.73 -11.98
CA PHE A 296 -8.24 0.35 -11.50
C PHE A 296 -8.89 -0.63 -12.47
N LEU A 297 -8.59 -1.93 -12.33
CA LEU A 297 -9.24 -2.98 -13.10
C LEU A 297 -10.60 -3.33 -12.51
N LYS A 298 -11.67 -3.31 -13.34
CA LYS A 298 -13.04 -3.68 -12.92
C LYS A 298 -13.30 -5.20 -12.85
N ASN A 299 -12.29 -6.01 -13.05
CA ASN A 299 -12.40 -7.48 -13.01
C ASN A 299 -12.35 -8.07 -11.59
N GLY A 300 -12.36 -7.23 -10.57
CA GLY A 300 -12.32 -7.61 -9.16
C GLY A 300 -12.73 -6.46 -8.25
N LYS A 301 -12.71 -6.70 -6.93
CA LYS A 301 -12.99 -5.67 -5.94
C LYS A 301 -11.84 -4.67 -5.93
N HIS A 302 -12.15 -3.38 -6.11
CA HIS A 302 -11.19 -2.29 -5.94
C HIS A 302 -10.68 -2.24 -4.50
N ARG A 303 -9.37 -2.05 -4.34
CA ARG A 303 -8.69 -2.03 -3.05
C ARG A 303 -8.23 -0.61 -2.74
N TRP A 304 -8.59 -0.12 -1.55
CA TRP A 304 -8.18 1.17 -1.02
C TRP A 304 -7.77 0.98 0.43
N TYR A 305 -6.58 1.43 0.80
CA TYR A 305 -5.95 1.18 2.09
C TYR A 305 -5.72 2.46 2.90
N SER A 306 -6.32 3.56 2.47
CA SER A 306 -6.27 4.84 3.16
C SER A 306 -7.69 5.28 3.57
N ASP A 307 -7.78 6.39 4.28
CA ASP A 307 -9.04 7.00 4.69
C ASP A 307 -9.81 7.62 3.50
N ARG A 308 -10.98 8.19 3.77
CA ARG A 308 -11.82 8.89 2.77
C ARG A 308 -11.58 10.40 2.72
N LYS A 309 -10.52 10.91 3.37
CA LYS A 309 -10.14 12.33 3.39
C LYS A 309 -9.14 12.68 2.28
N GLN A 310 -8.65 11.68 1.54
CA GLN A 310 -7.69 11.89 0.45
C GLN A 310 -8.33 12.69 -0.69
N THR A 311 -7.56 13.60 -1.28
CA THR A 311 -8.03 14.51 -2.32
C THR A 311 -7.27 14.33 -3.63
N THR A 312 -7.83 14.85 -4.72
CA THR A 312 -7.18 14.82 -6.04
C THR A 312 -6.09 15.88 -6.21
N ILE A 313 -5.92 16.80 -5.28
CA ILE A 313 -4.84 17.81 -5.32
C ILE A 313 -3.75 17.40 -4.36
N TRP A 314 -2.56 17.14 -4.89
CA TRP A 314 -1.40 16.65 -4.18
C TRP A 314 -0.33 17.74 -4.08
N ASN A 315 -0.09 18.22 -2.87
CA ASN A 315 0.87 19.30 -2.61
C ASN A 315 2.18 18.70 -2.10
N PHE A 316 3.07 18.35 -3.02
CA PHE A 316 4.42 17.87 -2.72
C PHE A 316 5.45 18.82 -3.27
N ASN A 317 6.41 19.21 -2.44
CA ASN A 317 7.46 20.12 -2.82
C ASN A 317 8.50 19.40 -3.71
N LYS A 318 8.91 20.05 -4.79
CA LYS A 318 10.07 19.59 -5.54
C LYS A 318 11.33 19.85 -4.72
N PRO A 319 12.24 18.86 -4.53
CA PRO A 319 13.47 19.08 -3.79
C PRO A 319 14.31 20.20 -4.38
N LYS A 320 14.80 21.13 -3.55
CA LYS A 320 15.57 22.30 -3.99
C LYS A 320 16.92 21.95 -4.66
N ARG A 321 17.50 20.77 -4.34
CA ARG A 321 18.77 20.30 -4.92
C ARG A 321 18.65 19.71 -6.32
N ASN A 322 17.44 19.36 -6.75
CA ASN A 322 17.18 18.76 -8.06
C ASN A 322 16.92 19.79 -9.17
N GLU A 323 17.35 21.06 -9.03
CA GLU A 323 17.23 22.05 -10.10
C GLU A 323 17.99 21.63 -11.38
N ASN A 324 19.03 20.81 -11.26
CA ASN A 324 19.78 20.25 -12.37
C ASN A 324 19.19 18.96 -12.97
N HIS A 325 18.17 18.35 -12.32
CA HIS A 325 17.51 17.12 -12.76
C HIS A 325 15.98 17.26 -12.75
N PRO A 326 15.41 17.87 -13.79
CA PRO A 326 13.98 18.17 -13.86
C PRO A 326 13.07 16.93 -13.89
N THR A 327 13.60 15.73 -14.11
CA THR A 327 12.81 14.50 -14.34
C THR A 327 12.64 13.58 -13.13
N SER A 328 13.39 13.77 -12.04
CA SER A 328 13.24 12.93 -10.84
C SER A 328 12.03 13.36 -10.02
N LYS A 329 11.12 12.41 -9.73
CA LYS A 329 9.95 12.66 -8.88
C LYS A 329 10.36 12.60 -7.40
N PRO A 330 9.78 13.45 -6.51
CA PRO A 330 9.96 13.33 -5.07
C PRO A 330 9.52 11.97 -4.55
N LEU A 331 10.27 11.39 -3.60
CA LEU A 331 9.93 10.06 -3.06
C LEU A 331 8.61 10.07 -2.30
N ASP A 332 8.33 11.12 -1.54
CA ASP A 332 7.07 11.28 -0.82
C ASP A 332 5.85 11.34 -1.80
N LEU A 333 5.99 12.00 -2.97
CA LEU A 333 4.96 12.04 -4.00
C LEU A 333 4.60 10.63 -4.50
N LEU A 334 5.61 9.77 -4.69
CA LEU A 334 5.42 8.38 -5.15
C LEU A 334 4.93 7.48 -4.01
N ALA A 335 5.43 7.67 -2.80
CA ALA A 335 5.01 6.94 -1.62
C ALA A 335 3.52 7.14 -1.29
N TYR A 336 2.98 8.32 -1.57
CA TYR A 336 1.58 8.65 -1.29
C TYR A 336 0.58 7.71 -1.99
N PRO A 337 0.55 7.57 -3.34
CA PRO A 337 -0.33 6.62 -4.00
C PRO A 337 0.04 5.15 -3.69
N ILE A 338 1.31 4.85 -3.42
CA ILE A 338 1.75 3.50 -3.03
C ILE A 338 1.06 3.09 -1.73
N ARG A 339 1.07 3.93 -0.69
CA ARG A 339 0.39 3.67 0.59
C ARG A 339 -1.12 3.59 0.44
N ASN A 340 -1.71 4.49 -0.35
CA ASN A 340 -3.17 4.55 -0.52
C ASN A 340 -3.75 3.32 -1.22
N SER A 341 -2.99 2.67 -2.12
CA SER A 341 -3.52 1.63 -3.01
C SER A 341 -2.74 0.30 -2.96
N SER A 342 -1.83 0.13 -2.00
CA SER A 342 -1.13 -1.14 -1.77
C SER A 342 -0.83 -1.37 -0.30
N GLN A 343 -0.68 -2.62 0.07
CA GLN A 343 -0.25 -3.06 1.40
C GLN A 343 1.27 -3.27 1.43
N GLU A 344 1.84 -3.44 2.62
CA GLU A 344 3.23 -3.88 2.75
C GLU A 344 3.45 -5.22 2.04
N ASN A 345 4.64 -5.40 1.51
CA ASN A 345 5.03 -6.53 0.68
C ASN A 345 4.24 -6.71 -0.64
N ALA A 346 3.31 -5.79 -0.94
CA ALA A 346 2.64 -5.77 -2.24
C ALA A 346 3.63 -5.46 -3.37
N ILE A 347 3.40 -6.05 -4.55
CA ILE A 347 4.21 -5.79 -5.73
C ILE A 347 3.69 -4.55 -6.45
N VAL A 348 4.56 -3.56 -6.58
CA VAL A 348 4.34 -2.35 -7.37
C VAL A 348 5.15 -2.50 -8.67
N ILE A 349 4.50 -2.35 -9.83
CA ILE A 349 5.18 -2.40 -11.12
C ILE A 349 5.38 -0.97 -11.66
N ASP A 350 6.59 -0.72 -12.16
CA ASP A 350 6.97 0.48 -12.88
C ASP A 350 7.84 0.08 -14.09
N THR A 351 7.26 0.13 -15.29
CA THR A 351 7.97 -0.27 -16.52
C THR A 351 8.78 0.87 -17.16
N PHE A 352 8.89 2.00 -16.46
CA PHE A 352 9.67 3.18 -16.87
C PHE A 352 10.49 3.70 -15.69
N GLY A 353 11.46 2.88 -15.24
CA GLY A 353 12.17 3.07 -13.97
C GLY A 353 12.94 4.37 -13.84
N GLY A 354 13.46 4.91 -14.95
CA GLY A 354 14.21 6.16 -14.98
C GLY A 354 15.35 6.19 -13.98
N SER A 355 15.31 7.12 -13.04
CA SER A 355 16.30 7.23 -11.95
C SER A 355 16.06 6.28 -10.76
N GLY A 356 15.00 5.45 -10.78
CA GLY A 356 14.67 4.50 -9.73
C GLY A 356 13.84 5.07 -8.57
N SER A 357 13.23 6.23 -8.72
CA SER A 357 12.45 6.85 -7.62
C SER A 357 11.31 5.97 -7.11
N THR A 358 10.61 5.24 -8.01
CA THR A 358 9.55 4.30 -7.60
C THR A 358 10.11 3.14 -6.78
N LEU A 359 11.31 2.62 -7.15
CA LEU A 359 11.96 1.56 -6.37
C LEU A 359 12.32 2.05 -4.98
N MET A 360 12.90 3.25 -4.86
CA MET A 360 13.27 3.84 -3.57
C MET A 360 12.05 4.12 -2.69
N ALA A 361 10.95 4.64 -3.28
CA ALA A 361 9.69 4.84 -2.56
C ALA A 361 9.10 3.51 -2.07
N CYS A 362 9.21 2.43 -2.85
CA CYS A 362 8.78 1.09 -2.44
C CYS A 362 9.65 0.54 -1.30
N GLU A 363 10.98 0.71 -1.35
CA GLU A 363 11.87 0.29 -0.27
C GLU A 363 11.52 0.99 1.04
N GLN A 364 11.38 2.32 1.03
CA GLN A 364 11.05 3.12 2.21
C GLN A 364 9.63 2.87 2.75
N THR A 365 8.75 2.30 1.94
CA THR A 365 7.37 2.00 2.33
C THR A 365 7.09 0.50 2.53
N ASN A 366 8.12 -0.33 2.60
CA ASN A 366 8.00 -1.79 2.73
C ASN A 366 7.24 -2.48 1.59
N ARG A 367 7.19 -1.90 0.38
CA ARG A 367 6.63 -2.54 -0.82
C ARG A 367 7.75 -3.14 -1.67
N ILE A 368 7.38 -4.03 -2.58
CA ILE A 368 8.31 -4.69 -3.52
C ILE A 368 8.15 -4.02 -4.88
N CYS A 369 9.22 -3.44 -5.41
CA CYS A 369 9.20 -2.84 -6.75
C CYS A 369 9.69 -3.83 -7.80
N TYR A 370 8.89 -4.02 -8.85
CA TYR A 370 9.31 -4.66 -10.09
C TYR A 370 9.40 -3.58 -11.14
N THR A 371 10.63 -3.20 -11.49
CA THR A 371 10.88 -2.07 -12.39
C THR A 371 11.60 -2.48 -13.67
N MET A 372 11.35 -1.77 -14.75
CA MET A 372 12.01 -1.94 -16.03
C MET A 372 12.58 -0.62 -16.51
N GLU A 373 13.72 -0.68 -17.14
CA GLU A 373 14.36 0.48 -17.74
C GLU A 373 14.99 0.07 -19.08
N LEU A 374 14.76 0.89 -20.11
CA LEU A 374 15.24 0.61 -21.46
C LEU A 374 16.73 0.97 -21.63
N ASP A 375 17.18 2.01 -20.95
CA ASP A 375 18.52 2.54 -21.06
C ASP A 375 19.45 1.87 -20.05
N GLU A 376 20.54 1.27 -20.53
CA GLU A 376 21.54 0.55 -19.72
C GLU A 376 22.22 1.44 -18.67
N LYS A 377 22.39 2.74 -18.98
CA LYS A 377 22.97 3.70 -18.01
C LYS A 377 22.01 3.98 -16.87
N TYR A 378 20.74 4.27 -17.20
CA TYR A 378 19.72 4.48 -16.19
C TYR A 378 19.46 3.22 -15.35
N ALA A 379 19.43 2.04 -15.97
CA ALA A 379 19.36 0.78 -15.25
C ALA A 379 20.55 0.60 -14.27
N SER A 380 21.75 0.98 -14.70
CA SER A 380 22.94 0.97 -13.83
C SER A 380 22.85 2.00 -12.70
N VAL A 381 22.22 3.16 -12.95
CA VAL A 381 21.95 4.20 -11.94
C VAL A 381 20.98 3.68 -10.87
N ILE A 382 19.89 3.01 -11.25
CA ILE A 382 18.92 2.42 -10.30
C ILE A 382 19.64 1.52 -9.31
N LEU A 383 20.52 0.63 -9.79
CA LEU A 383 21.27 -0.29 -8.95
C LEU A 383 22.26 0.42 -8.01
N ARG A 384 22.98 1.41 -8.51
CA ARG A 384 23.92 2.21 -7.70
C ARG A 384 23.18 2.95 -6.58
N ARG A 385 22.06 3.62 -6.93
CA ARG A 385 21.23 4.37 -5.99
C ARG A 385 20.71 3.47 -4.87
N TYR A 386 20.20 2.31 -5.22
CA TYR A 386 19.71 1.32 -4.23
C TYR A 386 20.83 0.87 -3.29
N VAL A 387 21.99 0.46 -3.85
CA VAL A 387 23.13 -0.02 -3.04
C VAL A 387 23.69 1.08 -2.13
N GLU A 388 23.70 2.33 -2.59
CA GLU A 388 24.16 3.49 -1.81
C GLU A 388 23.18 3.78 -0.65
N ASP A 389 21.88 3.78 -0.89
CA ASP A 389 20.86 4.05 0.13
C ASP A 389 20.79 2.95 1.19
N VAL A 390 20.76 1.67 0.78
CA VAL A 390 20.71 0.52 1.69
C VAL A 390 22.05 0.25 2.38
N GLY A 391 23.15 0.76 1.84
CA GLY A 391 24.50 0.63 2.41
C GLY A 391 25.14 -0.74 2.26
N ASN A 392 24.53 -1.68 1.52
CA ASN A 392 25.11 -2.99 1.21
C ASN A 392 24.62 -3.52 -0.15
N ALA A 393 25.35 -4.47 -0.73
CA ALA A 393 25.05 -5.10 -2.00
C ALA A 393 24.89 -6.63 -1.91
N ASP A 394 24.70 -7.18 -0.71
CA ASP A 394 24.76 -8.64 -0.46
C ASP A 394 23.72 -9.43 -1.26
N ASN A 395 22.54 -8.83 -1.49
CA ASN A 395 21.43 -9.43 -2.24
C ASN A 395 21.20 -8.74 -3.59
N VAL A 396 22.25 -8.14 -4.19
CA VAL A 396 22.16 -7.50 -5.51
C VAL A 396 23.02 -8.29 -6.50
N TYR A 397 22.33 -8.90 -7.49
CA TYR A 397 23.00 -9.71 -8.51
C TYR A 397 22.18 -9.79 -9.79
N VAL A 398 22.87 -10.02 -10.91
CA VAL A 398 22.25 -10.30 -12.20
C VAL A 398 22.17 -11.82 -12.43
N ILE A 399 21.14 -12.23 -13.19
CA ILE A 399 20.98 -13.58 -13.71
C ILE A 399 21.22 -13.51 -15.22
N ARG A 400 22.35 -14.05 -15.68
CA ARG A 400 22.70 -14.19 -17.11
C ARG A 400 22.74 -15.68 -17.48
N GLY A 401 21.72 -16.17 -18.19
CA GLY A 401 21.54 -17.61 -18.34
C GLY A 401 21.29 -18.27 -16.98
N ASP A 402 22.10 -19.29 -16.65
CA ASP A 402 22.05 -19.99 -15.36
C ASP A 402 23.05 -19.46 -14.31
N VAL A 403 23.76 -18.37 -14.60
CA VAL A 403 24.82 -17.82 -13.74
C VAL A 403 24.30 -16.60 -12.99
N ARG A 404 24.57 -16.59 -11.67
CA ARG A 404 24.37 -15.41 -10.82
C ARG A 404 25.69 -14.68 -10.69
N ILE A 405 25.71 -13.40 -11.08
CA ILE A 405 26.90 -12.55 -11.00
C ILE A 405 26.59 -11.43 -9.98
N PRO A 406 27.32 -11.32 -8.88
CA PRO A 406 27.15 -10.26 -7.91
C PRO A 406 27.38 -8.87 -8.48
N TYR A 407 26.60 -7.88 -8.03
CA TYR A 407 26.77 -6.47 -8.38
C TYR A 407 28.22 -5.98 -8.20
N THR A 408 28.83 -6.34 -7.06
CA THR A 408 30.20 -5.92 -6.72
C THR A 408 31.27 -6.44 -7.67
N GLU A 409 31.04 -7.56 -8.33
CA GLU A 409 31.96 -8.12 -9.33
C GLU A 409 31.92 -7.32 -10.62
N LEU A 410 30.71 -7.04 -11.15
CA LEU A 410 30.53 -6.29 -12.39
C LEU A 410 30.99 -4.84 -12.27
N VAL A 411 30.70 -4.18 -11.13
CA VAL A 411 31.17 -2.81 -10.90
C VAL A 411 32.69 -2.73 -10.90
N LYS A 412 33.37 -3.66 -10.18
CA LYS A 412 34.84 -3.72 -10.16
C LYS A 412 35.44 -3.96 -11.56
N GLU A 413 34.82 -4.82 -12.35
CA GLU A 413 35.29 -5.10 -13.71
C GLU A 413 35.23 -3.85 -14.60
N VAL A 414 34.14 -3.09 -14.53
CA VAL A 414 33.97 -1.87 -15.34
C VAL A 414 34.88 -0.73 -14.86
N GLU A 415 34.99 -0.53 -13.55
CA GLU A 415 35.87 0.48 -12.96
C GLU A 415 37.38 0.18 -13.26
N GLY A 416 37.79 -1.09 -13.13
CA GLY A 416 39.14 -1.51 -13.44
C GLY A 416 39.53 -1.44 -14.95
N ARG A 417 38.52 -1.42 -15.83
CA ARG A 417 38.78 -1.16 -17.27
C ARG A 417 39.04 0.33 -17.54
N ASN A 418 38.36 1.22 -16.82
CA ASN A 418 38.53 2.69 -16.99
C ASN A 418 39.86 3.22 -16.45
N GLU A 419 40.47 2.56 -15.43
CA GLU A 419 41.81 2.92 -14.93
C GLU A 419 42.93 2.49 -15.86
N LYS A 420 42.69 1.65 -16.87
CA LYS A 420 43.66 1.13 -17.84
C LYS A 420 43.58 1.76 -19.21
N SER A 421 42.59 2.62 -19.45
CA SER A 421 42.40 3.39 -20.70
C SER A 421 42.75 4.85 -20.51
#